data_a5dacc881c75cd400f0944214773aaeb
#
_entry.id   a5dacc881c75cd400f0944214773aaeb
#
_cell.length_a   1.000
_cell.length_b   1.000
_cell.length_c   1.000
_cell.angle_alpha   90.00
_cell.angle_beta   90.00
_cell.angle_gamma   90.00
#
_symmetry.space_group_name_H-M   'P 1'
#
loop_
_entity.id
_entity.type
_entity.pdbx_description
1 polymer ?
#
loop_
_entity_poly.entity_id
_entity_poly.type
_entity_poly.pdbx_seq_one_letter_code
_entity_poly.pdbx_strand_id
1 'polypeptide(L)'
;MAAKTPAQWKTLFENEPFHRENYYTGPLGPDYTPGGTCLRLWAPTAEAVTVTLYHKGDGGAVLGTKPLVRGAQGVWSIWLPGEQHGRYYTFAVTVNGITRETGDPYARAAGVNGVRSMIVDLARTAPSGWERDVRPAIPPAQRAVWEAVSYTHLRAHETE
;
A
#
# COMPACT_ATOMS: atom_id res chain seq x y z
N MET A 1 3.56 -9.65 -26.30
CA MET A 1 2.17 -9.50 -26.81
C MET A 1 1.99 -8.08 -27.30
N ALA A 2 1.13 -7.83 -28.30
CA ALA A 2 0.83 -6.45 -28.71
C ALA A 2 0.04 -5.73 -27.61
N ALA A 3 0.30 -4.42 -27.46
CA ALA A 3 -0.38 -3.58 -26.48
C ALA A 3 -1.89 -3.52 -26.79
N LYS A 4 -2.73 -3.62 -25.75
CA LYS A 4 -4.20 -3.50 -25.90
C LYS A 4 -4.60 -2.05 -26.15
N THR A 5 -5.53 -1.86 -27.07
CA THR A 5 -6.15 -0.56 -27.34
C THR A 5 -7.16 -0.19 -26.25
N PRO A 6 -7.56 1.10 -26.13
CA PRO A 6 -8.61 1.50 -25.18
C PRO A 6 -9.93 0.74 -25.35
N ALA A 7 -10.33 0.42 -26.57
CA ALA A 7 -11.53 -0.36 -26.84
C ALA A 7 -11.42 -1.81 -26.32
N GLN A 8 -10.27 -2.44 -26.47
CA GLN A 8 -10.02 -3.78 -25.93
C GLN A 8 -10.00 -3.79 -24.38
N TRP A 9 -9.49 -2.74 -23.75
CA TRP A 9 -9.55 -2.59 -22.30
C TRP A 9 -10.98 -2.42 -21.82
N LYS A 10 -11.78 -1.58 -22.49
CA LYS A 10 -13.21 -1.41 -22.17
C LYS A 10 -13.94 -2.74 -22.24
N THR A 11 -13.79 -3.48 -23.34
CA THR A 11 -14.41 -4.80 -23.51
C THR A 11 -14.00 -5.79 -22.42
N LEU A 12 -12.72 -5.78 -22.00
CA LEU A 12 -12.23 -6.63 -20.93
C LEU A 12 -12.89 -6.29 -19.58
N PHE A 13 -13.00 -5.01 -19.25
CA PHE A 13 -13.59 -4.55 -17.99
C PHE A 13 -15.12 -4.61 -17.96
N GLU A 14 -15.78 -4.80 -19.10
CA GLU A 14 -17.22 -5.07 -19.20
C GLU A 14 -17.51 -6.59 -19.22
N ASN A 15 -16.50 -7.44 -19.16
CA ASN A 15 -16.62 -8.89 -19.31
C ASN A 15 -16.89 -9.55 -17.94
N GLU A 16 -18.08 -10.12 -17.76
CA GLU A 16 -18.49 -10.82 -16.54
C GLU A 16 -17.56 -11.99 -16.15
N PRO A 17 -17.12 -12.87 -17.06
CA PRO A 17 -16.12 -13.88 -16.73
C PRO A 17 -14.84 -13.30 -16.15
N PHE A 18 -14.32 -12.17 -16.68
CA PHE A 18 -13.14 -11.52 -16.15
C PHE A 18 -13.32 -11.08 -14.69
N HIS A 19 -14.47 -10.49 -14.36
CA HIS A 19 -14.77 -10.08 -12.98
C HIS A 19 -14.84 -11.27 -12.04
N ARG A 20 -15.55 -12.31 -12.41
CA ARG A 20 -15.70 -13.53 -11.59
C ARG A 20 -14.37 -14.25 -11.36
N GLU A 21 -13.54 -14.36 -12.39
CA GLU A 21 -12.23 -15.02 -12.30
C GLU A 21 -11.22 -14.24 -11.49
N ASN A 22 -11.35 -12.93 -11.42
CA ASN A 22 -10.44 -12.05 -10.70
C ASN A 22 -11.03 -11.45 -9.42
N TYR A 23 -12.20 -11.94 -8.98
CA TYR A 23 -12.78 -11.51 -7.71
C TYR A 23 -12.00 -12.09 -6.54
N TYR A 24 -11.46 -11.22 -5.68
CA TYR A 24 -10.64 -11.60 -4.54
C TYR A 24 -11.11 -10.89 -3.27
N THR A 25 -11.30 -11.66 -2.20
CA THR A 25 -11.76 -11.16 -0.89
C THR A 25 -10.76 -11.42 0.24
N GLY A 26 -9.61 -12.00 -0.09
CA GLY A 26 -8.56 -12.29 0.88
C GLY A 26 -7.75 -11.05 1.29
N PRO A 27 -6.77 -11.22 2.19
CA PRO A 27 -5.93 -10.13 2.67
C PRO A 27 -5.00 -9.61 1.56
N LEU A 28 -4.90 -8.28 1.45
CA LEU A 28 -3.97 -7.56 0.59
C LEU A 28 -3.02 -6.69 1.43
N GLY A 29 -1.93 -6.24 0.82
CA GLY A 29 -0.88 -5.49 1.48
C GLY A 29 0.07 -6.37 2.29
N PRO A 30 0.80 -5.77 3.26
CA PRO A 30 1.76 -6.47 4.10
C PRO A 30 1.08 -7.28 5.21
N ASP A 31 1.36 -8.57 5.22
CA ASP A 31 1.01 -9.50 6.28
C ASP A 31 2.30 -9.85 7.04
N TYR A 32 2.55 -9.08 8.11
CA TYR A 32 3.78 -9.10 8.86
C TYR A 32 3.76 -10.14 9.98
N THR A 33 4.87 -10.82 10.11
CA THR A 33 5.25 -11.60 11.30
C THR A 33 6.75 -11.37 11.60
N PRO A 34 7.25 -11.62 12.83
CA PRO A 34 8.68 -11.53 13.13
C PRO A 34 9.56 -12.46 12.28
N GLY A 35 9.00 -13.56 11.78
CA GLY A 35 9.71 -14.52 10.92
C GLY A 35 9.74 -14.14 9.44
N GLY A 36 8.91 -13.19 9.02
CA GLY A 36 8.84 -12.72 7.64
C GLY A 36 7.53 -12.01 7.33
N THR A 37 7.47 -11.41 6.15
CA THR A 37 6.31 -10.67 5.66
C THR A 37 5.86 -11.20 4.31
N CYS A 38 4.58 -11.48 4.15
CA CYS A 38 3.98 -11.73 2.86
C CYS A 38 3.41 -10.42 2.30
N LEU A 39 3.92 -9.96 1.17
CA LEU A 39 3.32 -8.84 0.43
C LEU A 39 2.36 -9.39 -0.61
N ARG A 40 1.13 -8.85 -0.68
CA ARG A 40 0.12 -9.22 -1.67
C ARG A 40 -0.44 -7.99 -2.34
N LEU A 41 -0.43 -8.01 -3.67
CA LEU A 41 -1.00 -6.96 -4.52
C LEU A 41 -2.03 -7.57 -5.46
N TRP A 42 -3.24 -7.01 -5.51
CA TRP A 42 -4.21 -7.36 -6.54
C TRP A 42 -4.00 -6.51 -7.78
N ALA A 43 -3.56 -7.15 -8.85
CA ALA A 43 -3.29 -6.52 -10.13
C ALA A 43 -3.59 -7.51 -11.27
N PRO A 44 -4.88 -7.79 -11.56
CA PRO A 44 -5.29 -8.86 -12.46
C PRO A 44 -4.83 -8.64 -13.91
N THR A 45 -4.63 -7.40 -14.31
CA THR A 45 -4.17 -7.03 -15.67
C THR A 45 -2.66 -6.89 -15.80
N ALA A 46 -1.92 -7.04 -14.69
CA ALA A 46 -0.47 -6.91 -14.72
C ALA A 46 0.19 -8.09 -15.46
N GLU A 47 1.22 -7.77 -16.22
CA GLU A 47 2.10 -8.70 -16.92
C GLU A 47 3.30 -9.11 -16.05
N ALA A 48 3.75 -8.17 -15.21
CA ALA A 48 4.81 -8.37 -14.23
C ALA A 48 4.62 -7.41 -13.04
N VAL A 49 5.02 -7.87 -11.86
CA VAL A 49 5.08 -7.04 -10.65
C VAL A 49 6.40 -7.31 -9.95
N THR A 50 7.11 -6.26 -9.58
CA THR A 50 8.30 -6.34 -8.74
C THR A 50 8.14 -5.45 -7.51
N VAL A 51 8.78 -5.83 -6.42
CA VAL A 51 8.90 -5.00 -5.22
C VAL A 51 10.35 -4.51 -5.09
N THR A 52 10.52 -3.22 -4.83
CA THR A 52 11.80 -2.63 -4.44
C THR A 52 11.75 -2.28 -2.96
N LEU A 53 12.76 -2.74 -2.22
CA LEU A 53 12.88 -2.54 -0.77
C LEU A 53 13.90 -1.43 -0.47
N TYR A 54 13.60 -0.62 0.55
CA TYR A 54 14.43 0.52 0.96
C TYR A 54 14.62 0.57 2.48
N HIS A 55 15.72 1.18 2.90
CA HIS A 55 15.98 1.45 4.32
C HIS A 55 15.18 2.61 4.88
N LYS A 56 14.84 3.62 4.05
CA LYS A 56 14.24 4.88 4.48
C LYS A 56 12.98 5.19 3.69
N GLY A 57 12.08 5.94 4.29
CA GLY A 57 10.83 6.42 3.66
C GLY A 57 11.05 7.48 2.60
N ASP A 58 12.25 8.10 2.59
CA ASP A 58 12.71 9.06 1.59
C ASP A 58 14.22 8.90 1.40
N GLY A 59 14.72 9.05 0.17
CA GLY A 59 16.13 8.88 -0.17
C GLY A 59 16.67 7.49 0.24
N GLY A 60 17.97 7.44 0.53
CA GLY A 60 18.64 6.25 1.01
C GLY A 60 18.83 5.15 -0.04
N ALA A 61 19.58 4.11 0.35
CA ALA A 61 19.94 3.01 -0.53
C ALA A 61 18.76 2.05 -0.78
N VAL A 62 18.69 1.52 -2.00
CA VAL A 62 17.88 0.36 -2.35
C VAL A 62 18.51 -0.88 -1.70
N LEU A 63 17.69 -1.67 -1.01
CA LEU A 63 18.09 -2.94 -0.40
C LEU A 63 18.04 -4.10 -1.40
N GLY A 64 17.20 -3.97 -2.40
CA GLY A 64 17.06 -4.95 -3.47
C GLY A 64 15.69 -4.86 -4.12
N THR A 65 15.62 -5.45 -5.32
CA THR A 65 14.36 -5.60 -6.09
C THR A 65 14.11 -7.07 -6.32
N LYS A 66 12.86 -7.49 -6.16
CA LYS A 66 12.46 -8.90 -6.29
C LYS A 66 11.14 -9.01 -7.07
N PRO A 67 11.00 -10.01 -7.96
CA PRO A 67 9.74 -10.26 -8.64
C PRO A 67 8.72 -10.89 -7.69
N LEU A 68 7.44 -10.53 -7.86
CA LEU A 68 6.33 -11.23 -7.25
C LEU A 68 5.86 -12.37 -8.16
N VAL A 69 5.25 -13.37 -7.55
CA VAL A 69 4.65 -14.51 -8.25
C VAL A 69 3.15 -14.26 -8.40
N ARG A 70 2.65 -14.42 -9.63
CA ARG A 70 1.22 -14.35 -9.91
C ARG A 70 0.52 -15.60 -9.40
N GLY A 71 -0.46 -15.41 -8.55
CA GLY A 71 -1.37 -16.45 -8.05
C GLY A 71 -2.72 -16.42 -8.76
N ALA A 72 -3.71 -17.08 -8.15
CA ALA A 72 -5.10 -17.07 -8.60
C ALA A 72 -5.74 -15.68 -8.42
N GLN A 73 -6.85 -15.45 -9.10
CA GLN A 73 -7.70 -14.26 -8.96
C GLN A 73 -6.97 -12.93 -9.17
N GLY A 74 -5.86 -12.94 -9.93
CA GLY A 74 -5.09 -11.74 -10.23
C GLY A 74 -4.24 -11.19 -9.07
N VAL A 75 -4.02 -11.98 -8.02
CA VAL A 75 -3.18 -11.62 -6.88
C VAL A 75 -1.72 -11.96 -7.16
N TRP A 76 -0.84 -11.02 -6.88
CA TRP A 76 0.60 -11.18 -6.91
C TRP A 76 1.14 -11.21 -5.49
N SER A 77 2.08 -12.09 -5.20
CA SER A 77 2.62 -12.23 -3.85
C SER A 77 4.11 -12.54 -3.83
N ILE A 78 4.73 -12.17 -2.71
CA ILE A 78 6.10 -12.55 -2.37
C ILE A 78 6.23 -12.74 -0.87
N TRP A 79 7.02 -13.74 -0.46
CA TRP A 79 7.46 -13.91 0.91
C TRP A 79 8.85 -13.29 1.10
N LEU A 80 8.96 -12.38 2.06
CA LEU A 80 10.20 -11.73 2.49
C LEU A 80 10.59 -12.33 3.84
N PRO A 81 11.65 -13.16 3.92
CA PRO A 81 12.04 -13.81 5.18
C PRO A 81 12.69 -12.82 6.15
N GLY A 82 12.59 -13.13 7.44
CA GLY A 82 13.19 -12.37 8.53
C GLY A 82 12.45 -11.09 8.89
N GLU A 83 13.02 -10.33 9.82
CA GLU A 83 12.44 -9.09 10.33
C GLU A 83 12.36 -8.01 9.25
N GLN A 84 11.14 -7.59 8.92
CA GLN A 84 10.87 -6.57 7.91
C GLN A 84 10.22 -5.30 8.48
N HIS A 85 9.94 -5.25 9.78
CA HIS A 85 9.41 -4.03 10.40
C HIS A 85 10.33 -2.83 10.16
N GLY A 86 9.74 -1.69 9.79
CA GLY A 86 10.49 -0.47 9.47
C GLY A 86 11.11 -0.44 8.06
N ARG A 87 10.95 -1.48 7.25
CA ARG A 87 11.35 -1.47 5.85
C ARG A 87 10.32 -0.73 5.00
N TYR A 88 10.81 0.00 4.03
CA TYR A 88 9.98 0.69 3.06
C TYR A 88 10.02 -0.04 1.72
N TYR A 89 8.96 0.10 0.94
CA TYR A 89 8.87 -0.55 -0.36
C TYR A 89 7.98 0.20 -1.35
N THR A 90 8.18 -0.07 -2.63
CA THR A 90 7.31 0.29 -3.73
C THR A 90 7.06 -0.93 -4.60
N PHE A 91 5.96 -0.92 -5.34
CA PHE A 91 5.73 -1.87 -6.42
C PHE A 91 6.01 -1.21 -7.77
N ALA A 92 6.66 -1.93 -8.67
CA ALA A 92 6.70 -1.59 -10.07
C ALA A 92 5.80 -2.58 -10.83
N VAL A 93 4.74 -2.06 -11.43
CA VAL A 93 3.68 -2.83 -12.08
C VAL A 93 3.73 -2.58 -13.58
N THR A 94 3.86 -3.65 -14.35
CA THR A 94 3.86 -3.60 -15.82
C THR A 94 2.49 -3.98 -16.34
N VAL A 95 1.87 -3.05 -17.06
CA VAL A 95 0.60 -3.26 -17.76
C VAL A 95 0.74 -2.72 -19.18
N ASN A 96 0.37 -3.51 -20.15
CA ASN A 96 0.41 -3.12 -21.57
C ASN A 96 1.81 -2.69 -22.03
N GLY A 97 2.84 -3.36 -21.51
CA GLY A 97 4.26 -3.07 -21.78
C GLY A 97 4.79 -1.81 -21.10
N ILE A 98 3.97 -1.09 -20.30
CA ILE A 98 4.39 0.10 -19.57
C ILE A 98 4.55 -0.25 -18.10
N THR A 99 5.72 0.02 -17.53
CA THR A 99 6.00 -0.16 -16.10
C THR A 99 5.83 1.16 -15.36
N ARG A 100 5.08 1.13 -14.27
CA ARG A 100 4.90 2.27 -13.35
C ARG A 100 5.22 1.86 -11.93
N GLU A 101 5.97 2.71 -11.24
CA GLU A 101 6.25 2.56 -9.81
C GLU A 101 5.14 3.24 -8.98
N THR A 102 4.73 2.59 -7.90
CA THR A 102 3.67 3.08 -7.01
C THR A 102 3.87 2.55 -5.60
N GLY A 103 3.36 3.29 -4.61
CA GLY A 103 3.13 2.75 -3.26
C GLY A 103 2.04 1.67 -3.28
N ASP A 104 1.97 0.92 -2.22
CA ASP A 104 0.94 -0.10 -2.00
C ASP A 104 -0.35 0.56 -1.50
N PRO A 105 -1.49 0.45 -2.22
CA PRO A 105 -2.75 1.03 -1.78
C PRO A 105 -3.31 0.38 -0.50
N TYR A 106 -2.81 -0.79 -0.12
CA TYR A 106 -3.21 -1.53 1.09
C TYR A 106 -2.21 -1.41 2.23
N ALA A 107 -1.17 -0.58 2.10
CA ALA A 107 -0.22 -0.34 3.18
C ALA A 107 -0.88 0.38 4.35
N ARG A 108 -0.50 0.00 5.58
CA ARG A 108 -0.99 0.61 6.82
C ARG A 108 -0.11 1.75 7.32
N ALA A 109 1.05 1.93 6.72
CA ALA A 109 1.99 3.00 7.01
C ALA A 109 2.75 3.38 5.73
N ALA A 110 3.20 4.62 5.67
CA ALA A 110 3.94 5.16 4.54
C ALA A 110 5.10 6.04 5.00
N GLY A 111 6.04 6.25 4.11
CA GLY A 111 7.12 7.23 4.24
C GLY A 111 6.68 8.63 3.85
N VAL A 112 7.68 9.50 3.65
CA VAL A 112 7.47 10.92 3.32
C VAL A 112 6.59 11.06 2.07
N ASN A 113 5.56 11.89 2.18
CA ASN A 113 4.58 12.17 1.12
C ASN A 113 3.89 10.93 0.52
N GLY A 114 3.89 9.81 1.24
CA GLY A 114 3.23 8.58 0.77
C GLY A 114 3.90 7.89 -0.42
N VAL A 115 5.10 8.32 -0.83
CA VAL A 115 5.79 7.79 -2.02
C VAL A 115 6.18 6.32 -1.83
N ARG A 116 6.62 5.95 -0.62
CA ARG A 116 6.96 4.57 -0.26
C ARG A 116 6.02 4.06 0.82
N SER A 117 5.57 2.84 0.67
CA SER A 117 4.85 2.12 1.70
C SER A 117 5.80 1.58 2.76
N MET A 118 5.33 1.36 3.98
CA MET A 118 6.13 0.84 5.07
C MET A 118 5.52 -0.45 5.62
N ILE A 119 6.38 -1.44 5.87
CA ILE A 119 6.00 -2.66 6.60
C ILE A 119 6.05 -2.33 8.10
N VAL A 120 4.92 -2.44 8.78
CA VAL A 120 4.78 -2.06 10.18
C VAL A 120 4.22 -3.21 11.02
N ASP A 121 4.88 -3.46 12.15
CA ASP A 121 4.29 -4.23 13.24
C ASP A 121 3.39 -3.31 14.06
N LEU A 122 2.08 -3.47 13.92
CA LEU A 122 1.12 -2.62 14.62
C LEU A 122 1.18 -2.78 16.14
N ALA A 123 1.64 -3.92 16.65
CA ALA A 123 1.82 -4.11 18.09
C ALA A 123 2.88 -3.19 18.69
N ARG A 124 3.83 -2.71 17.87
CA ARG A 124 4.89 -1.77 18.27
C ARG A 124 4.48 -0.30 18.16
N THR A 125 3.28 0.00 17.68
CA THR A 125 2.85 1.39 17.45
C THR A 125 2.07 1.98 18.60
N ALA A 126 1.56 1.16 19.52
CA ALA A 126 0.85 1.63 20.69
C ALA A 126 1.81 2.34 21.67
N PRO A 127 1.52 3.59 22.07
CA PRO A 127 2.30 4.26 23.12
C PRO A 127 2.15 3.56 24.47
N SER A 128 3.14 3.74 25.34
CA SER A 128 3.08 3.19 26.70
C SER A 128 1.83 3.69 27.43
N GLY A 129 1.08 2.78 28.02
CA GLY A 129 -0.15 3.09 28.75
C GLY A 129 -1.40 3.19 27.89
N TRP A 130 -1.30 2.96 26.56
CA TRP A 130 -2.45 3.00 25.64
C TRP A 130 -3.58 2.05 26.04
N GLU A 131 -3.25 0.91 26.63
CA GLU A 131 -4.20 -0.07 27.14
C GLU A 131 -5.06 0.45 28.33
N ARG A 132 -4.64 1.55 28.95
CA ARG A 132 -5.34 2.24 30.05
C ARG A 132 -6.04 3.50 29.61
N ASP A 133 -5.91 3.87 28.33
CA ASP A 133 -6.58 5.05 27.79
C ASP A 133 -8.09 4.80 27.71
N VAL A 134 -8.85 5.66 28.36
CA VAL A 134 -10.31 5.56 28.43
C VAL A 134 -10.91 6.77 27.72
N ARG A 135 -11.79 6.50 26.77
CA ARG A 135 -12.53 7.56 26.09
C ARG A 135 -13.30 8.42 27.09
N PRO A 136 -13.11 9.75 27.11
CA PRO A 136 -13.89 10.64 27.97
C PRO A 136 -15.39 10.54 27.70
N ALA A 137 -16.20 10.39 28.75
CA ALA A 137 -17.66 10.38 28.67
C ALA A 137 -18.20 11.81 28.51
N ILE A 138 -17.95 12.47 27.37
CA ILE A 138 -18.41 13.83 27.08
C ILE A 138 -19.72 13.77 26.30
N PRO A 139 -20.82 14.41 26.79
CA PRO A 139 -22.07 14.51 26.04
C PRO A 139 -21.87 15.13 24.65
N PRO A 140 -22.58 14.68 23.61
CA PRO A 140 -22.42 15.21 22.25
C PRO A 140 -22.49 16.74 22.14
N ALA A 141 -23.36 17.38 22.92
CA ALA A 141 -23.52 18.82 22.93
C ALA A 141 -22.32 19.60 23.52
N GLN A 142 -21.42 18.92 24.22
CA GLN A 142 -20.21 19.50 24.82
C GLN A 142 -18.93 19.17 24.02
N ARG A 143 -19.06 18.49 22.88
CA ARG A 143 -17.91 18.12 22.03
C ARG A 143 -17.61 19.25 21.07
N ALA A 144 -16.40 19.75 21.12
CA ALA A 144 -15.83 20.56 20.04
C ALA A 144 -15.00 19.64 19.13
N VAL A 145 -15.27 19.64 17.83
CA VAL A 145 -14.49 18.93 16.84
C VAL A 145 -13.71 19.96 16.03
N TRP A 146 -12.41 19.81 16.00
CA TRP A 146 -11.54 20.63 15.17
C TRP A 146 -10.80 19.71 14.18
N GLU A 147 -10.99 19.97 12.91
CA GLU A 147 -10.29 19.31 11.83
C GLU A 147 -9.25 20.28 11.24
N ALA A 148 -7.98 19.91 11.33
CA ALA A 148 -6.89 20.71 10.78
C ALA A 148 -6.27 19.99 9.58
N VAL A 149 -6.18 20.71 8.46
CA VAL A 149 -5.45 20.25 7.27
C VAL A 149 -4.16 21.05 7.17
N SER A 150 -3.04 20.43 7.60
CA SER A 150 -1.74 21.09 7.71
C SER A 150 -1.26 21.72 6.38
N TYR A 151 -1.64 21.17 5.25
CA TYR A 151 -1.26 21.70 3.95
C TYR A 151 -1.93 23.04 3.59
N THR A 152 -3.18 23.24 3.97
CA THR A 152 -3.88 24.52 3.77
C THR A 152 -3.39 25.61 4.70
N HIS A 153 -2.94 25.26 5.90
CA HIS A 153 -2.36 26.22 6.83
C HIS A 153 -0.96 26.73 6.39
N LEU A 154 -0.13 25.86 5.81
CA LEU A 154 1.18 26.28 5.29
C LEU A 154 1.05 27.31 4.15
N ARG A 155 0.05 27.18 3.27
CA ARG A 155 -0.19 28.16 2.19
C ARG A 155 -0.74 29.49 2.67
N ALA A 156 -1.48 29.51 3.76
CA ALA A 156 -2.00 30.76 4.32
C ALA A 156 -0.90 31.66 4.92
N HIS A 157 0.23 31.09 5.33
CA HIS A 157 1.39 31.83 5.84
C HIS A 157 2.43 32.19 4.77
N GLU A 158 2.35 31.61 3.57
CA GLU A 158 3.26 31.91 2.47
C GLU A 158 2.79 33.08 1.59
N THR A 159 1.64 33.69 1.89
CA THR A 159 1.04 34.78 1.08
C THR A 159 1.08 36.14 1.77
N GLU A 160 1.80 36.30 2.88
CA GLU A 160 2.05 37.60 3.49
C GLU A 160 3.44 38.16 3.20
#